data_2fb192a0cf9eec45907cc440a0835700
#
_entry.id   2fb192a0cf9eec45907cc440a0835700
#
_cell.length_a   1.000
_cell.length_b   1.000
_cell.length_c   1.000
_cell.angle_alpha   90.00
_cell.angle_beta   90.00
_cell.angle_gamma   90.00
#
_symmetry.space_group_name_H-M   'P 1'
#
loop_
_entity.id
_entity.type
_entity.pdbx_description
1 polymer ?
#
loop_
_entity_poly.entity_id
_entity_poly.type
_entity_poly.pdbx_seq_one_letter_code
_entity_poly.pdbx_strand_id
1 'polypeptide(L)'
;MKRFEALFGIKEKEVKKTCILLPSAQKGILEEFRVKNPKRGRLYASAKGEGFTVIHTGMGAGFTADAVLYLKETPCRNIILFGSCGLAREKDRLSIGSLVAPFRSYAYESFSSLLLNKGERVQVFPAHQGLLEGFLKANYDAGITRVTCATLNSLKLEEDMQEPEKWHIPLYQ
;
A
#
# COMPACT_ATOMS: atom_id res chain seq x y z
N MET A 1 -9.12 27.38 -7.52
CA MET A 1 -8.21 26.33 -7.03
C MET A 1 -8.56 25.05 -7.80
N LYS A 2 -7.60 24.42 -8.47
CA LYS A 2 -7.88 23.18 -9.21
C LYS A 2 -8.20 22.07 -8.22
N ARG A 3 -9.07 21.13 -8.60
CA ARG A 3 -9.57 20.04 -7.75
C ARG A 3 -8.44 19.26 -7.08
N PHE A 4 -7.39 18.91 -7.82
CA PHE A 4 -6.23 18.19 -7.30
C PHE A 4 -5.56 18.93 -6.14
N GLU A 5 -5.23 20.22 -6.32
CA GLU A 5 -4.58 21.02 -5.28
C GLU A 5 -5.44 21.13 -4.00
N ALA A 6 -6.76 21.22 -4.17
CA ALA A 6 -7.69 21.23 -3.03
C ALA A 6 -7.65 19.92 -2.25
N LEU A 7 -7.51 18.79 -2.91
CA LEU A 7 -7.52 17.46 -2.29
C LEU A 7 -6.17 17.09 -1.70
N PHE A 8 -5.06 17.42 -2.37
CA PHE A 8 -3.70 16.96 -2.04
C PHE A 8 -2.80 18.01 -1.38
N GLY A 9 -3.19 19.27 -1.36
CA GLY A 9 -2.38 20.37 -0.81
C GLY A 9 -1.20 20.80 -1.69
N ILE A 10 -0.98 20.17 -2.83
CA ILE A 10 0.07 20.51 -3.81
C ILE A 10 -0.53 20.55 -5.22
N LYS A 11 0.13 21.23 -6.16
CA LYS A 11 -0.30 21.28 -7.56
C LYS A 11 0.10 20.01 -8.29
N GLU A 12 -0.70 19.59 -9.29
CA GLU A 12 -0.44 18.43 -10.15
C GLU A 12 0.99 18.39 -10.70
N LYS A 13 1.46 19.52 -11.23
CA LYS A 13 2.81 19.67 -11.80
C LYS A 13 3.95 19.56 -10.79
N GLU A 14 3.65 19.65 -9.50
CA GLU A 14 4.64 19.52 -8.42
C GLU A 14 4.86 18.07 -8.01
N VAL A 15 3.98 17.16 -8.43
CA VAL A 15 4.11 15.72 -8.20
C VAL A 15 5.32 15.18 -8.95
N LYS A 16 6.13 14.37 -8.29
CA LYS A 16 7.33 13.76 -8.87
C LYS A 16 6.97 12.46 -9.61
N LYS A 17 7.91 11.96 -10.43
CA LYS A 17 7.72 10.71 -11.19
C LYS A 17 7.47 9.49 -10.30
N THR A 18 8.01 9.49 -9.09
CA THR A 18 7.77 8.44 -8.09
C THR A 18 6.94 8.99 -6.95
N CYS A 19 5.87 8.29 -6.61
CA CYS A 19 5.03 8.59 -5.47
C CYS A 19 5.05 7.42 -4.48
N ILE A 20 5.23 7.75 -3.20
CA ILE A 20 5.12 6.81 -2.09
C ILE A 20 3.79 7.11 -1.39
N LEU A 21 2.88 6.13 -1.39
CA LEU A 21 1.61 6.22 -0.69
C LEU A 21 1.77 5.63 0.71
N LEU A 22 1.39 6.40 1.71
CA LEU A 22 1.42 6.00 3.13
C LEU A 22 -0.01 5.95 3.66
N PRO A 23 -0.57 4.78 3.94
CA PRO A 23 -1.87 4.66 4.62
C PRO A 23 -1.83 5.21 6.04
N SER A 24 -0.71 5.02 6.74
CA SER A 24 -0.47 5.57 8.08
C SER A 24 0.87 6.32 8.09
N ALA A 25 0.83 7.61 8.34
CA ALA A 25 2.03 8.43 8.44
C ALA A 25 2.45 8.56 9.91
N GLN A 26 3.31 7.68 10.36
CA GLN A 26 3.99 7.85 11.63
C GLN A 26 5.09 8.93 11.49
N LYS A 27 5.26 9.74 12.53
CA LYS A 27 6.22 10.84 12.52
C LYS A 27 7.63 10.40 12.13
N GLY A 28 8.12 9.31 12.70
CA GLY A 28 9.44 8.75 12.39
C GLY A 28 9.64 8.39 10.92
N ILE A 29 8.62 7.86 10.25
CA ILE A 29 8.69 7.50 8.82
C ILE A 29 8.94 8.73 7.94
N LEU A 30 8.28 9.84 8.22
CA LEU A 30 8.48 11.09 7.46
C LEU A 30 9.88 11.67 7.69
N GLU A 31 10.41 11.55 8.89
CA GLU A 31 11.79 11.96 9.23
C GLU A 31 12.82 11.12 8.46
N GLU A 32 12.65 9.81 8.41
CA GLU A 32 13.50 8.89 7.63
C GLU A 32 13.47 9.19 6.12
N PHE A 33 12.29 9.51 5.58
CA PHE A 33 12.18 9.98 4.19
C PHE A 33 12.74 11.39 3.98
N ARG A 34 13.23 12.06 5.02
CA ARG A 34 13.74 13.44 4.98
C ARG A 34 12.76 14.42 4.34
N VAL A 35 11.47 14.17 4.50
CA VAL A 35 10.44 15.06 4.00
C VAL A 35 10.02 16.04 5.09
N LYS A 36 9.97 17.32 4.73
CA LYS A 36 9.61 18.39 5.64
C LYS A 36 8.32 19.07 5.20
N ASN A 37 7.61 19.66 6.16
CA ASN A 37 6.46 20.52 5.92
C ASN A 37 5.39 19.91 5.00
N PRO A 38 4.76 18.77 5.39
CA PRO A 38 3.69 18.20 4.62
C PRO A 38 2.56 19.22 4.45
N LYS A 39 2.14 19.45 3.22
CA LYS A 39 1.00 20.30 2.90
C LYS A 39 -0.27 19.48 2.96
N ARG A 40 -1.23 19.94 3.73
CA ARG A 40 -2.51 19.25 3.91
C ARG A 40 -3.54 19.78 2.91
N GLY A 41 -4.11 18.87 2.13
CA GLY A 41 -5.33 19.08 1.37
C GLY A 41 -6.57 18.66 2.17
N ARG A 42 -7.72 18.61 1.52
CA ARG A 42 -8.99 18.20 2.15
C ARG A 42 -9.03 16.70 2.49
N LEU A 43 -8.42 15.85 1.66
CA LEU A 43 -8.39 14.40 1.84
C LEU A 43 -7.00 13.86 2.16
N TYR A 44 -5.97 14.41 1.52
CA TYR A 44 -4.61 13.89 1.57
C TYR A 44 -3.64 14.92 2.11
N ALA A 45 -2.53 14.45 2.67
CA ALA A 45 -1.39 15.31 2.95
C ALA A 45 -0.23 14.88 2.05
N SER A 46 0.45 15.85 1.44
CA SER A 46 1.53 15.59 0.51
C SER A 46 2.81 16.28 0.95
N ALA A 47 3.94 15.59 0.81
CA ALA A 47 5.26 16.12 1.08
C ALA A 47 6.24 15.79 -0.06
N LYS A 48 7.23 16.66 -0.29
CA LYS A 48 8.22 16.46 -1.35
C LYS A 48 9.52 15.95 -0.73
N GLY A 49 10.00 14.86 -1.24
CA GLY A 49 11.35 14.36 -1.04
C GLY A 49 12.25 14.68 -2.23
N GLU A 50 13.49 14.25 -2.14
CA GLU A 50 14.45 14.33 -3.24
C GLU A 50 14.11 13.27 -4.30
N GLY A 51 13.50 13.69 -5.42
CA GLY A 51 13.12 12.79 -6.51
C GLY A 51 11.75 12.08 -6.36
N PHE A 52 11.05 12.20 -5.26
CA PHE A 52 9.76 11.56 -5.03
C PHE A 52 8.76 12.48 -4.32
N THR A 53 7.50 12.07 -4.32
CA THR A 53 6.42 12.69 -3.54
C THR A 53 5.86 11.66 -2.57
N VAL A 54 5.72 12.03 -1.31
CA VAL A 54 5.01 11.23 -0.31
C VAL A 54 3.58 11.72 -0.22
N ILE A 55 2.62 10.81 -0.20
CA ILE A 55 1.20 11.10 -0.04
C ILE A 55 0.64 10.25 1.08
N HIS A 56 0.20 10.90 2.15
CA HIS A 56 -0.55 10.25 3.21
C HIS A 56 -2.00 10.11 2.77
N THR A 57 -2.43 8.88 2.51
CA THR A 57 -3.76 8.58 1.97
C THR A 57 -4.81 8.37 3.06
N GLY A 58 -4.39 8.05 4.28
CA GLY A 58 -5.27 7.45 5.26
C GLY A 58 -5.47 5.94 4.96
N MET A 59 -6.04 5.23 5.94
CA MET A 59 -6.31 3.80 5.82
C MET A 59 -7.57 3.54 5.01
N GLY A 60 -7.55 2.44 4.25
CA GLY A 60 -8.68 1.95 3.46
C GLY A 60 -8.40 1.94 1.96
N ALA A 61 -8.89 0.88 1.30
CA ALA A 61 -8.68 0.65 -0.13
C ALA A 61 -9.27 1.80 -0.98
N GLY A 62 -10.43 2.33 -0.61
CA GLY A 62 -11.08 3.43 -1.34
C GLY A 62 -10.23 4.70 -1.40
N PHE A 63 -9.69 5.15 -0.26
CA PHE A 63 -8.83 6.34 -0.25
C PHE A 63 -7.55 6.16 -1.05
N THR A 64 -6.93 4.98 -0.92
CA THR A 64 -5.72 4.66 -1.68
C THR A 64 -6.00 4.57 -3.19
N ALA A 65 -7.09 3.92 -3.58
CA ALA A 65 -7.50 3.80 -4.98
C ALA A 65 -7.81 5.17 -5.61
N ASP A 66 -8.55 6.03 -4.92
CA ASP A 66 -8.82 7.39 -5.37
C ASP A 66 -7.53 8.19 -5.57
N ALA A 67 -6.59 8.10 -4.63
CA ALA A 67 -5.29 8.76 -4.77
C ALA A 67 -4.57 8.29 -6.05
N VAL A 68 -4.54 6.98 -6.33
CA VAL A 68 -3.95 6.41 -7.55
C VAL A 68 -4.64 6.95 -8.81
N LEU A 69 -5.98 7.02 -8.81
CA LEU A 69 -6.72 7.54 -9.96
C LEU A 69 -6.39 9.00 -10.25
N TYR A 70 -6.32 9.85 -9.23
CA TYR A 70 -5.90 11.25 -9.40
C TYR A 70 -4.45 11.40 -9.86
N LEU A 71 -3.55 10.52 -9.42
CA LEU A 71 -2.15 10.55 -9.83
C LEU A 71 -1.93 10.26 -11.31
N LYS A 72 -2.86 9.58 -12.00
CA LYS A 72 -2.80 9.36 -13.46
C LYS A 72 -2.72 10.66 -14.27
N GLU A 73 -3.28 11.75 -13.74
CA GLU A 73 -3.31 13.06 -14.39
C GLU A 73 -2.06 13.91 -14.08
N THR A 74 -1.08 13.33 -13.38
CA THR A 74 0.14 14.00 -12.95
C THR A 74 1.39 13.44 -13.66
N PRO A 75 2.58 14.02 -13.44
CA PRO A 75 3.84 13.42 -13.89
C PRO A 75 4.19 12.08 -13.24
N CYS A 76 3.42 11.58 -12.26
CA CYS A 76 3.67 10.31 -11.60
C CYS A 76 3.67 9.14 -12.59
N ARG A 77 4.65 8.24 -12.46
CA ARG A 77 4.77 7.03 -13.28
C ARG A 77 5.00 5.78 -12.43
N ASN A 78 5.55 5.95 -11.25
CA ASN A 78 5.85 4.87 -10.32
C ASN A 78 5.10 5.13 -9.02
N ILE A 79 4.34 4.14 -8.56
CA ILE A 79 3.62 4.22 -7.29
C ILE A 79 4.10 3.05 -6.42
N ILE A 80 4.52 3.38 -5.21
CA ILE A 80 4.92 2.43 -4.18
C ILE A 80 3.96 2.63 -3.00
N LEU A 81 3.22 1.59 -2.63
CA LEU A 81 2.47 1.57 -1.39
C LEU A 81 3.38 1.07 -0.28
N PHE A 82 3.60 1.89 0.74
CA PHE A 82 4.43 1.56 1.89
C PHE A 82 3.60 1.64 3.16
N GLY A 83 3.53 0.54 3.90
CA GLY A 83 2.72 0.44 5.10
C GLY A 83 3.08 -0.81 5.91
N SER A 84 2.31 -1.08 6.94
CA SER A 84 2.37 -2.30 7.74
C SER A 84 1.28 -3.27 7.30
N CYS A 85 1.51 -4.56 7.56
CA CYS A 85 0.52 -5.61 7.38
C CYS A 85 0.56 -6.57 8.56
N GLY A 86 -0.53 -7.26 8.81
CA GLY A 86 -0.59 -8.38 9.76
C GLY A 86 0.08 -9.62 9.18
N LEU A 87 0.59 -10.47 10.06
CA LEU A 87 1.12 -11.78 9.71
C LEU A 87 0.00 -12.82 9.89
N ALA A 88 -0.46 -13.41 8.80
CA ALA A 88 -1.56 -14.38 8.84
C ALA A 88 -1.16 -15.73 9.45
N ARG A 89 0.12 -16.09 9.38
CA ARG A 89 0.68 -17.28 10.02
C ARG A 89 2.11 -17.02 10.48
N GLU A 90 2.42 -17.45 11.68
CA GLU A 90 3.81 -17.62 12.10
C GLU A 90 4.41 -18.81 11.34
N LYS A 91 5.14 -18.56 10.28
CA LYS A 91 5.96 -19.55 9.59
C LYS A 91 7.39 -19.08 9.51
N ASP A 92 8.20 -19.86 10.09
CA ASP A 92 9.65 -20.14 9.98
C ASP A 92 10.66 -18.99 9.71
N ARG A 93 10.27 -17.81 9.27
CA ARG A 93 11.22 -16.73 8.96
C ARG A 93 10.68 -15.32 9.07
N LEU A 94 9.40 -15.14 9.37
CA LEU A 94 8.81 -13.83 9.53
C LEU A 94 8.39 -13.60 10.98
N SER A 95 8.77 -12.45 11.52
CA SER A 95 8.40 -11.98 12.84
C SER A 95 7.94 -10.53 12.78
N ILE A 96 7.44 -10.01 13.89
CA ILE A 96 7.15 -8.57 14.01
C ILE A 96 8.42 -7.78 13.70
N GLY A 97 8.32 -6.83 12.77
CA GLY A 97 9.44 -6.03 12.29
C GLY A 97 10.13 -6.56 11.03
N SER A 98 9.74 -7.76 10.54
CA SER A 98 10.27 -8.24 9.25
C SER A 98 9.86 -7.31 8.10
N LEU A 99 10.81 -7.05 7.20
CA LEU A 99 10.54 -6.32 5.96
C LEU A 99 10.04 -7.29 4.89
N VAL A 100 8.91 -6.97 4.30
CA VAL A 100 8.30 -7.80 3.25
C VAL A 100 7.99 -6.99 2.00
N ALA A 101 8.08 -7.62 0.84
CA ALA A 101 7.68 -7.04 -0.43
C ALA A 101 6.69 -7.98 -1.12
N PRO A 102 5.41 -7.60 -1.24
CA PRO A 102 4.42 -8.39 -1.93
C PRO A 102 4.73 -8.51 -3.42
N PHE A 103 4.78 -9.73 -3.92
CA PHE A 103 4.85 -9.99 -5.37
C PHE A 103 3.46 -10.26 -5.97
N ARG A 104 2.46 -10.52 -5.11
CA ARG A 104 1.07 -10.78 -5.48
C ARG A 104 0.15 -10.34 -4.35
N SER A 105 -0.98 -9.73 -4.71
CA SER A 105 -2.01 -9.31 -3.75
C SER A 105 -3.36 -9.92 -4.14
N TYR A 106 -4.04 -10.50 -3.17
CA TYR A 106 -5.41 -10.97 -3.28
C TYR A 106 -6.34 -9.91 -2.69
N ALA A 107 -7.28 -9.43 -3.51
CA ALA A 107 -8.24 -8.43 -3.07
C ALA A 107 -9.57 -9.10 -2.69
N TYR A 108 -9.93 -8.98 -1.42
CA TYR A 108 -11.22 -9.34 -0.86
C TYR A 108 -11.97 -8.05 -0.57
N GLU A 109 -12.34 -7.32 -1.63
CA GLU A 109 -12.78 -5.92 -1.51
C GLU A 109 -14.23 -5.76 -1.10
N SER A 110 -15.06 -6.77 -1.26
CA SER A 110 -16.48 -6.68 -0.92
C SER A 110 -16.75 -7.23 0.48
N PHE A 111 -16.97 -6.34 1.45
CA PHE A 111 -17.37 -6.72 2.80
C PHE A 111 -18.66 -7.55 2.81
N SER A 112 -19.64 -7.19 1.99
CA SER A 112 -20.89 -7.94 1.88
C SER A 112 -20.70 -9.32 1.26
N SER A 113 -19.85 -9.46 0.25
CA SER A 113 -19.52 -10.74 -0.35
C SER A 113 -18.82 -11.67 0.62
N LEU A 114 -17.87 -11.12 1.40
CA LEU A 114 -17.21 -11.87 2.46
C LEU A 114 -18.21 -12.36 3.53
N LEU A 115 -19.09 -11.50 4.01
CA LEU A 115 -20.08 -11.87 5.04
C LEU A 115 -21.11 -12.86 4.55
N LEU A 116 -21.55 -12.75 3.31
CA LEU A 116 -22.59 -13.61 2.75
C LEU A 116 -22.03 -14.93 2.15
N ASN A 117 -20.71 -15.10 2.20
CA ASN A 117 -20.01 -16.23 1.61
C ASN A 117 -20.44 -16.53 0.16
N LYS A 118 -20.89 -15.47 -0.53
CA LYS A 118 -21.26 -15.54 -1.95
C LYS A 118 -19.96 -15.44 -2.72
N GLY A 119 -19.48 -16.59 -3.19
CA GLY A 119 -18.21 -16.76 -3.88
C GLY A 119 -17.95 -15.80 -5.03
N GLU A 120 -17.69 -14.54 -4.69
CA GLU A 120 -17.13 -13.59 -5.63
C GLU A 120 -15.70 -14.02 -5.93
N ARG A 121 -15.33 -13.87 -7.18
CA ARG A 121 -13.99 -14.22 -7.62
C ARG A 121 -13.00 -13.27 -6.94
N VAL A 122 -12.17 -13.83 -6.08
CA VAL A 122 -11.02 -13.12 -5.54
C VAL A 122 -10.17 -12.60 -6.69
N GLN A 123 -10.01 -11.30 -6.76
CA GLN A 123 -9.16 -10.70 -7.78
C GLN A 123 -7.70 -10.77 -7.33
N VAL A 124 -6.82 -11.10 -8.26
CA VAL A 124 -5.38 -11.24 -8.00
C VAL A 124 -4.62 -10.22 -8.81
N PHE A 125 -3.83 -9.41 -8.13
CA PHE A 125 -3.02 -8.37 -8.73
C PHE A 125 -1.53 -8.67 -8.51
N PRO A 126 -0.75 -8.90 -9.58
CA PRO A 126 0.71 -9.00 -9.45
C PRO A 126 1.33 -7.61 -9.24
N ALA A 127 2.42 -7.56 -8.50
CA ALA A 127 3.26 -6.38 -8.46
C ALA A 127 3.92 -6.14 -9.83
N HIS A 128 4.26 -4.89 -10.12
CA HIS A 128 5.03 -4.59 -11.33
C HIS A 128 6.43 -5.19 -11.22
N GLN A 129 6.72 -6.23 -12.02
CA GLN A 129 7.91 -7.05 -11.90
C GLN A 129 9.20 -6.24 -11.88
N GLY A 130 9.40 -5.33 -12.86
CA GLY A 130 10.61 -4.54 -12.95
C GLY A 130 10.84 -3.60 -11.76
N LEU A 131 9.76 -3.03 -11.16
CA LEU A 131 9.88 -2.22 -9.94
C LEU A 131 10.22 -3.09 -8.74
N LEU A 132 9.58 -4.25 -8.60
CA LEU A 132 9.85 -5.17 -7.50
C LEU A 132 11.28 -5.69 -7.54
N GLU A 133 11.74 -6.16 -8.69
CA GLU A 133 13.11 -6.66 -8.86
C GLU A 133 14.16 -5.56 -8.63
N GLY A 134 13.94 -4.36 -9.18
CA GLY A 134 14.81 -3.22 -8.93
C GLY A 134 14.88 -2.83 -7.46
N PHE A 135 13.74 -2.85 -6.76
CA PHE A 135 13.67 -2.58 -5.33
C PHE A 135 14.42 -3.63 -4.50
N LEU A 136 14.18 -4.92 -4.76
CA LEU A 136 14.86 -6.02 -4.05
C LEU A 136 16.38 -6.01 -4.31
N LYS A 137 16.78 -5.76 -5.55
CA LYS A 137 18.22 -5.65 -5.90
C LYS A 137 18.90 -4.48 -5.19
N ALA A 138 18.25 -3.31 -5.17
CA ALA A 138 18.78 -2.11 -4.51
C ALA A 138 18.87 -2.25 -2.97
N ASN A 139 18.11 -3.17 -2.39
CA ASN A 139 18.02 -3.39 -0.95
C ASN A 139 18.38 -4.85 -0.57
N TYR A 140 19.30 -5.46 -1.27
CA TYR A 140 19.68 -6.87 -1.09
C TYR A 140 20.08 -7.18 0.35
N ASP A 141 20.83 -6.30 0.99
CA ASP A 141 21.32 -6.48 2.36
C ASP A 141 20.24 -6.23 3.44
N ALA A 142 19.08 -5.72 3.07
CA ALA A 142 18.01 -5.41 4.02
C ALA A 142 17.17 -6.63 4.43
N GLY A 143 17.44 -7.81 3.89
CA GLY A 143 16.73 -9.05 4.25
C GLY A 143 15.23 -9.04 3.90
N ILE A 144 14.85 -8.36 2.82
CA ILE A 144 13.44 -8.23 2.42
C ILE A 144 12.92 -9.56 1.87
N THR A 145 11.86 -10.07 2.47
CA THR A 145 11.23 -11.33 2.05
C THR A 145 10.10 -11.07 1.05
N ARG A 146 10.06 -11.83 -0.04
CA ARG A 146 8.93 -11.82 -1.00
C ARG A 146 7.76 -12.58 -0.40
N VAL A 147 6.58 -11.96 -0.42
CA VAL A 147 5.37 -12.52 0.18
C VAL A 147 4.17 -12.36 -0.75
N THR A 148 3.12 -13.10 -0.46
CA THR A 148 1.77 -12.84 -0.96
C THR A 148 1.01 -12.07 0.09
N CYS A 149 0.30 -11.00 -0.31
CA CYS A 149 -0.59 -10.25 0.55
C CYS A 149 -2.06 -10.54 0.24
N ALA A 150 -2.91 -10.40 1.24
CA ALA A 150 -4.35 -10.31 1.09
C ALA A 150 -4.85 -9.00 1.67
N THR A 151 -5.77 -8.34 0.96
CA THR A 151 -6.44 -7.14 1.46
C THR A 151 -7.81 -7.52 1.99
N LEU A 152 -8.07 -7.20 3.25
CA LEU A 152 -9.34 -7.41 3.92
C LEU A 152 -9.98 -6.06 4.27
N ASN A 153 -11.28 -6.00 4.23
CA ASN A 153 -12.04 -4.78 4.57
C ASN A 153 -12.52 -4.74 6.03
N SER A 154 -12.10 -5.69 6.84
CA SER A 154 -12.52 -5.79 8.23
C SER A 154 -11.41 -6.34 9.11
N LEU A 155 -11.07 -5.60 10.18
CA LEU A 155 -10.17 -6.07 11.21
C LEU A 155 -10.72 -7.28 11.95
N LYS A 156 -12.06 -7.37 12.10
CA LYS A 156 -12.69 -8.53 12.74
C LYS A 156 -12.48 -9.80 11.93
N LEU A 157 -12.48 -9.69 10.60
CA LEU A 157 -12.16 -10.82 9.74
C LEU A 157 -10.68 -11.23 9.83
N GLU A 158 -9.77 -10.29 10.11
CA GLU A 158 -8.36 -10.63 10.37
C GLU A 158 -8.20 -11.49 11.63
N GLU A 159 -8.97 -11.22 12.69
CA GLU A 159 -8.94 -12.02 13.91
C GLU A 159 -9.38 -13.47 13.65
N ASP A 160 -10.35 -13.67 12.76
CA ASP A 160 -10.87 -14.98 12.38
C ASP A 160 -9.95 -15.72 11.37
N MET A 161 -8.92 -15.06 10.83
CA MET A 161 -7.98 -15.64 9.86
C MET A 161 -6.95 -16.61 10.47
N GLN A 162 -7.05 -16.95 11.73
CA GLN A 162 -6.24 -18.04 12.31
C GLN A 162 -6.48 -19.38 11.61
N GLU A 163 -7.55 -19.48 10.80
CA GLU A 163 -7.84 -20.63 9.94
C GLU A 163 -7.84 -20.21 8.45
N PRO A 164 -6.70 -19.97 7.82
CA PRO A 164 -6.61 -19.48 6.42
C PRO A 164 -7.26 -20.42 5.40
N GLU A 165 -7.48 -21.67 5.76
CA GLU A 165 -8.17 -22.67 4.91
C GLU A 165 -9.63 -22.28 4.66
N LYS A 166 -10.27 -21.58 5.59
CA LYS A 166 -11.64 -21.07 5.41
C LYS A 166 -11.75 -19.98 4.35
N TRP A 167 -10.65 -19.29 4.04
CA TRP A 167 -10.66 -18.15 3.16
C TRP A 167 -10.20 -18.47 1.72
N HIS A 168 -9.91 -19.76 1.42
CA HIS A 168 -9.37 -20.17 0.13
C HIS A 168 -8.20 -19.30 -0.36
N ILE A 169 -7.43 -18.71 0.58
CA ILE A 169 -6.20 -18.01 0.23
C ILE A 169 -5.18 -19.07 -0.16
N PRO A 170 -4.75 -19.11 -1.43
CA PRO A 170 -3.69 -20.02 -1.82
C PRO A 170 -2.41 -19.57 -1.11
N LEU A 171 -2.09 -20.23 -0.02
CA LEU A 171 -0.85 -20.03 0.72
C LEU A 171 0.30 -20.70 -0.04
N TYR A 172 0.65 -20.21 -1.21
CA TYR A 172 1.75 -20.74 -1.98
C TYR A 172 3.03 -19.93 -1.72
N GLN A 173 3.93 -20.65 -1.41
CA GLN A 173 5.36 -20.90 -1.40
C GLN A 173 6.13 -19.86 -2.20
#